data_280861bb57adb8e50eeb9274be8a59c5
#
_entry.id   280861bb57adb8e50eeb9274be8a59c5
#
_cell.length_a   1.000
_cell.length_b   1.000
_cell.length_c   1.000
_cell.angle_alpha   90.00
_cell.angle_beta   90.00
_cell.angle_gamma   90.00
#
_symmetry.space_group_name_H-M   'P 1'
#
loop_
_entity.id
_entity.type
_entity.pdbx_description
1 polymer ?
#
loop_
_entity_poly.entity_id
_entity_poly.type
_entity_poly.pdbx_seq_one_letter_code
_entity_poly.pdbx_strand_id
1 'polypeptide(L)'
;ETVQPKALSAQEREQVKEVLYSDEYANQPPVQVYYSLLQHSIYLCSISTMHRLLREESMNGERRNQRPASKQPVPRLKTTAPNQVWSWDIAKLATQKRGEYLSLYVIMDLFSRHIVAWMLSHKENSALSSQLIEQAYERYDIEPNNLTLHQDRGAPMTAHCYLDLLGELAITASHSRPRVSNDNAFSEAQFKTLKYQPDYPRRFDDYDHAMRWCEDYVNWYNNDHHHSALAGFTPQQVFTGEY
;
A
#
# COMPACT_ATOMS: atom_id res chain seq x y z
N GLU A 1 -35.02 -21.03 -30.69
CA GLU A 1 -34.10 -19.93 -30.35
C GLU A 1 -34.72 -18.61 -30.80
N THR A 2 -35.01 -17.73 -29.87
CA THR A 2 -35.59 -16.42 -30.16
C THR A 2 -34.47 -15.49 -30.65
N VAL A 3 -34.42 -15.28 -31.96
CA VAL A 3 -33.48 -14.29 -32.56
C VAL A 3 -33.95 -12.90 -32.17
N GLN A 4 -33.09 -12.17 -31.44
CA GLN A 4 -33.40 -10.77 -31.08
C GLN A 4 -33.41 -9.90 -32.35
N PRO A 5 -34.45 -9.06 -32.56
CA PRO A 5 -34.60 -8.28 -33.84
C PRO A 5 -33.47 -7.30 -34.15
N LYS A 6 -32.57 -7.04 -33.20
CA LYS A 6 -31.43 -6.12 -33.33
C LYS A 6 -30.08 -6.83 -33.26
N ALA A 7 -30.04 -8.16 -33.32
CA ALA A 7 -28.79 -8.91 -33.29
C ALA A 7 -28.09 -8.79 -34.67
N LEU A 8 -26.77 -8.58 -34.62
CA LEU A 8 -25.96 -8.63 -35.86
C LEU A 8 -26.06 -10.02 -36.49
N SER A 9 -26.22 -10.07 -37.79
CA SER A 9 -26.11 -11.31 -38.58
C SER A 9 -24.70 -11.88 -38.51
N ALA A 10 -24.53 -13.13 -38.90
CA ALA A 10 -23.21 -13.77 -38.93
C ALA A 10 -22.22 -13.01 -39.82
N GLN A 11 -22.70 -12.49 -40.96
CA GLN A 11 -21.89 -11.73 -41.90
C GLN A 11 -21.44 -10.36 -41.31
N GLU A 12 -22.36 -9.64 -40.65
CA GLU A 12 -22.03 -8.38 -39.98
C GLU A 12 -21.05 -8.58 -38.80
N ARG A 13 -21.18 -9.67 -38.09
CA ARG A 13 -20.23 -10.02 -37.01
C ARG A 13 -18.83 -10.28 -37.57
N GLU A 14 -18.71 -10.97 -38.68
CA GLU A 14 -17.43 -11.25 -39.32
C GLU A 14 -16.79 -9.94 -39.83
N GLN A 15 -17.56 -9.08 -40.44
CA GLN A 15 -17.10 -7.76 -40.90
C GLN A 15 -16.55 -6.90 -39.73
N VAL A 16 -17.23 -6.89 -38.58
CA VAL A 16 -16.73 -6.22 -37.37
C VAL A 16 -15.40 -6.80 -36.91
N LYS A 17 -15.27 -8.12 -36.93
CA LYS A 17 -14.03 -8.81 -36.53
C LYS A 17 -12.88 -8.50 -37.50
N GLU A 18 -13.10 -8.54 -38.81
CA GLU A 18 -12.10 -8.19 -39.82
C GLU A 18 -11.53 -6.80 -39.58
N VAL A 19 -12.40 -5.83 -39.29
CA VAL A 19 -11.97 -4.45 -38.99
C VAL A 19 -11.18 -4.43 -37.68
N LEU A 20 -11.65 -5.06 -36.61
CA LEU A 20 -10.97 -5.07 -35.32
C LEU A 20 -9.60 -5.78 -35.34
N TYR A 21 -9.39 -6.69 -36.29
CA TYR A 21 -8.13 -7.44 -36.46
C TYR A 21 -7.24 -6.88 -37.59
N SER A 22 -7.68 -5.88 -38.30
CA SER A 22 -6.86 -5.24 -39.33
C SER A 22 -5.58 -4.64 -38.74
N ASP A 23 -4.53 -4.54 -39.54
CA ASP A 23 -3.24 -3.97 -39.10
C ASP A 23 -3.41 -2.52 -38.58
N GLU A 24 -4.38 -1.80 -39.09
CA GLU A 24 -4.70 -0.43 -38.66
C GLU A 24 -5.28 -0.37 -37.23
N TYR A 25 -6.14 -1.35 -36.85
CA TYR A 25 -6.94 -1.28 -35.64
C TYR A 25 -6.58 -2.35 -34.60
N ALA A 26 -5.75 -3.36 -34.92
CA ALA A 26 -5.43 -4.48 -34.05
C ALA A 26 -4.85 -4.05 -32.68
N ASN A 27 -4.12 -2.95 -32.62
CA ASN A 27 -3.50 -2.43 -31.39
C ASN A 27 -4.30 -1.29 -30.73
N GLN A 28 -5.49 -0.98 -31.24
CA GLN A 28 -6.33 0.09 -30.72
C GLN A 28 -7.47 -0.47 -29.85
N PRO A 29 -7.83 0.21 -28.73
CA PRO A 29 -9.00 -0.19 -27.97
C PRO A 29 -10.30 0.04 -28.78
N PRO A 30 -11.36 -0.78 -28.59
CA PRO A 30 -12.63 -0.67 -29.33
C PRO A 30 -13.25 0.73 -29.34
N VAL A 31 -13.05 1.51 -28.28
CA VAL A 31 -13.51 2.90 -28.21
C VAL A 31 -12.84 3.78 -29.28
N GLN A 32 -11.54 3.62 -29.47
CA GLN A 32 -10.78 4.37 -30.48
C GLN A 32 -11.22 3.96 -31.90
N VAL A 33 -11.32 2.65 -32.14
CA VAL A 33 -11.78 2.09 -33.41
C VAL A 33 -13.17 2.64 -33.76
N TYR A 34 -14.10 2.63 -32.79
CA TYR A 34 -15.45 3.15 -32.98
C TYR A 34 -15.47 4.61 -33.43
N TYR A 35 -14.74 5.48 -32.74
CA TYR A 35 -14.71 6.91 -33.12
C TYR A 35 -13.93 7.17 -34.43
N SER A 36 -12.88 6.41 -34.72
CA SER A 36 -12.17 6.47 -35.98
C SER A 36 -13.10 6.14 -37.15
N LEU A 37 -13.87 5.07 -37.06
CA LEU A 37 -14.84 4.68 -38.05
C LEU A 37 -15.94 5.74 -38.21
N LEU A 38 -16.44 6.31 -37.14
CA LEU A 38 -17.45 7.38 -37.19
C LEU A 38 -16.94 8.63 -37.90
N GLN A 39 -15.66 9.00 -37.73
CA GLN A 39 -15.06 10.11 -38.50
C GLN A 39 -15.10 9.88 -40.00
N HIS A 40 -15.08 8.63 -40.45
CA HIS A 40 -15.23 8.24 -41.84
C HIS A 40 -16.68 7.93 -42.23
N SER A 41 -17.66 8.31 -41.38
CA SER A 41 -19.10 8.03 -41.57
C SER A 41 -19.45 6.53 -41.63
N ILE A 42 -18.63 5.69 -41.03
CA ILE A 42 -18.85 4.24 -40.96
C ILE A 42 -19.38 3.88 -39.56
N TYR A 43 -20.55 3.25 -39.50
CA TYR A 43 -21.09 2.67 -38.28
C TYR A 43 -21.27 1.16 -38.43
N LEU A 44 -20.56 0.37 -37.71
CA LEU A 44 -20.65 -1.10 -37.72
C LEU A 44 -21.54 -1.62 -36.58
N CYS A 45 -21.20 -1.25 -35.36
CA CYS A 45 -21.95 -1.66 -34.17
C CYS A 45 -21.55 -0.81 -32.96
N SER A 46 -22.22 -0.99 -31.83
CA SER A 46 -21.85 -0.30 -30.58
C SER A 46 -20.52 -0.78 -30.00
N ILE A 47 -19.86 0.09 -29.22
CA ILE A 47 -18.62 -0.24 -28.49
C ILE A 47 -18.79 -1.50 -27.62
N SER A 48 -19.95 -1.63 -26.95
CA SER A 48 -20.26 -2.82 -26.14
C SER A 48 -20.31 -4.12 -26.97
N THR A 49 -20.80 -4.03 -28.20
CA THR A 49 -20.82 -5.18 -29.13
C THR A 49 -19.39 -5.54 -29.57
N MET A 50 -18.54 -4.57 -29.87
CA MET A 50 -17.13 -4.81 -30.19
C MET A 50 -16.41 -5.52 -29.03
N HIS A 51 -16.60 -5.05 -27.79
CA HIS A 51 -16.04 -5.73 -26.62
C HIS A 51 -16.58 -7.15 -26.43
N ARG A 52 -17.86 -7.40 -26.72
CA ARG A 52 -18.45 -8.73 -26.63
C ARG A 52 -17.85 -9.69 -27.67
N LEU A 53 -17.71 -9.28 -28.91
CA LEU A 53 -17.11 -10.07 -29.98
C LEU A 53 -15.66 -10.45 -29.64
N LEU A 54 -14.85 -9.49 -29.16
CA LEU A 54 -13.48 -9.76 -28.72
C LEU A 54 -13.40 -10.75 -27.55
N ARG A 55 -14.39 -10.71 -26.65
CA ARG A 55 -14.45 -11.63 -25.51
C ARG A 55 -14.79 -13.05 -25.95
N GLU A 56 -15.71 -13.20 -26.87
CA GLU A 56 -16.10 -14.50 -27.43
C GLU A 56 -14.89 -15.21 -28.09
N GLU A 57 -14.00 -14.46 -28.73
CA GLU A 57 -12.76 -14.98 -29.33
C GLU A 57 -11.58 -15.06 -28.33
N SER A 58 -11.80 -14.82 -27.04
CA SER A 58 -10.74 -14.74 -26.02
C SER A 58 -9.65 -13.67 -26.33
N MET A 59 -9.96 -12.71 -27.18
CA MET A 59 -9.05 -11.64 -27.64
C MET A 59 -9.28 -10.30 -26.92
N ASN A 60 -9.92 -10.32 -25.78
CA ASN A 60 -10.21 -9.13 -24.96
C ASN A 60 -9.07 -8.75 -24.00
N GLY A 61 -7.87 -9.24 -24.24
CA GLY A 61 -6.68 -8.86 -23.51
C GLY A 61 -6.28 -7.39 -23.71
N GLU A 62 -5.30 -6.93 -22.94
CA GLU A 62 -4.74 -5.59 -23.08
C GLU A 62 -4.05 -5.47 -24.46
N ARG A 63 -4.61 -4.63 -25.32
CA ARG A 63 -4.13 -4.39 -26.69
C ARG A 63 -2.99 -3.37 -26.76
N ARG A 64 -2.76 -2.64 -25.68
CA ARG A 64 -1.61 -1.74 -25.58
C ARG A 64 -0.39 -2.55 -25.17
N ASN A 65 0.78 -2.19 -25.67
CA ASN A 65 2.04 -2.81 -25.27
C ASN A 65 2.40 -2.42 -23.83
N GLN A 66 1.62 -2.91 -22.87
CA GLN A 66 1.86 -2.73 -21.45
C GLN A 66 2.57 -3.96 -20.90
N ARG A 67 3.60 -3.72 -20.11
CA ARG A 67 4.26 -4.79 -19.38
C ARG A 67 3.24 -5.48 -18.47
N PRO A 68 3.02 -6.79 -18.58
CA PRO A 68 2.08 -7.50 -17.72
C PRO A 68 2.45 -7.27 -16.25
N ALA A 69 1.44 -7.01 -15.43
CA ALA A 69 1.65 -6.84 -14.00
C ALA A 69 2.27 -8.14 -13.44
N SER A 70 3.45 -8.04 -12.86
CA SER A 70 4.08 -9.19 -12.22
C SER A 70 3.24 -9.59 -11.00
N LYS A 71 2.82 -10.86 -10.93
CA LYS A 71 2.14 -11.40 -9.76
C LYS A 71 3.16 -11.54 -8.63
N GLN A 72 3.20 -10.57 -7.74
CA GLN A 72 4.02 -10.65 -6.53
C GLN A 72 3.33 -11.56 -5.50
N PRO A 73 4.05 -12.45 -4.81
CA PRO A 73 3.47 -13.25 -3.75
C PRO A 73 2.97 -12.35 -2.60
N VAL A 74 1.87 -12.76 -1.97
CA VAL A 74 1.34 -12.06 -0.79
C VAL A 74 2.34 -12.21 0.35
N PRO A 75 2.82 -11.14 0.99
CA PRO A 75 3.66 -11.26 2.18
C PRO A 75 2.88 -12.00 3.28
N ARG A 76 3.40 -13.12 3.75
CA ARG A 76 2.81 -13.89 4.84
C ARG A 76 3.72 -13.78 6.06
N LEU A 77 3.50 -12.74 6.85
CA LEU A 77 4.25 -12.51 8.07
C LEU A 77 3.58 -13.29 9.22
N LYS A 78 4.34 -14.16 9.86
CA LYS A 78 3.91 -14.90 11.04
C LYS A 78 4.86 -14.58 12.17
N THR A 79 4.32 -14.31 13.35
CA THR A 79 5.06 -14.05 14.57
C THR A 79 4.56 -14.96 15.68
N THR A 80 5.45 -15.43 16.53
CA THR A 80 5.16 -16.25 17.70
C THR A 80 5.68 -15.61 18.99
N ALA A 81 6.49 -14.58 18.87
CA ALA A 81 7.07 -13.82 19.96
C ALA A 81 7.36 -12.37 19.53
N PRO A 82 7.55 -11.45 20.47
CA PRO A 82 8.04 -10.10 20.19
C PRO A 82 9.37 -10.09 19.43
N ASN A 83 9.64 -9.02 18.73
CA ASN A 83 10.91 -8.75 18.03
C ASN A 83 11.26 -9.72 16.87
N GLN A 84 10.29 -10.46 16.36
CA GLN A 84 10.47 -11.28 15.15
C GLN A 84 10.12 -10.54 13.87
N VAL A 85 9.06 -9.75 13.89
CA VAL A 85 8.63 -8.94 12.76
C VAL A 85 8.21 -7.56 13.25
N TRP A 86 8.88 -6.54 12.75
CA TRP A 86 8.43 -5.16 12.90
C TRP A 86 7.80 -4.66 11.60
N SER A 87 6.76 -3.87 11.74
CA SER A 87 6.17 -3.09 10.65
C SER A 87 6.45 -1.63 10.87
N TRP A 88 6.83 -0.88 9.82
CA TRP A 88 7.00 0.54 9.95
C TRP A 88 6.38 1.32 8.80
N ASP A 89 6.01 2.53 9.11
CA ASP A 89 5.38 3.43 8.16
C ASP A 89 5.48 4.89 8.63
N ILE A 90 5.16 5.85 7.75
CA ILE A 90 5.22 7.27 8.01
C ILE A 90 3.84 7.90 7.86
N ALA A 91 3.33 8.51 8.92
CA ALA A 91 2.10 9.31 8.87
C ALA A 91 2.40 10.79 8.69
N LYS A 92 1.56 11.47 7.89
CA LYS A 92 1.57 12.92 7.78
C LYS A 92 0.64 13.54 8.81
N LEU A 93 1.18 14.45 9.62
CA LEU A 93 0.46 15.28 10.59
C LEU A 93 0.36 16.69 10.03
N ALA A 94 -0.86 17.20 9.83
CA ALA A 94 -1.07 18.53 9.27
C ALA A 94 -0.77 19.61 10.31
N THR A 95 -0.09 20.69 9.91
CA THR A 95 0.09 21.89 10.74
C THR A 95 -0.95 22.95 10.42
N GLN A 96 -1.00 24.02 11.21
CA GLN A 96 -1.87 25.21 10.96
C GLN A 96 -1.58 25.83 9.60
N LYS A 97 -0.33 25.78 9.15
CA LYS A 97 0.05 26.31 7.84
C LYS A 97 -0.36 25.35 6.73
N ARG A 98 -1.18 25.83 5.83
CA ARG A 98 -1.72 25.04 4.71
C ARG A 98 -0.59 24.49 3.84
N GLY A 99 -0.62 23.15 3.62
CA GLY A 99 0.37 22.45 2.79
C GLY A 99 1.64 22.06 3.54
N GLU A 100 1.77 22.43 4.82
CA GLU A 100 2.87 22.01 5.68
C GLU A 100 2.45 20.81 6.54
N TYR A 101 3.32 19.80 6.59
CA TYR A 101 3.10 18.56 7.31
C TYR A 101 4.36 18.16 8.07
N LEU A 102 4.16 17.60 9.25
CA LEU A 102 5.19 16.85 9.96
C LEU A 102 5.09 15.40 9.60
N SER A 103 6.20 14.69 9.62
CA SER A 103 6.30 13.26 9.32
C SER A 103 6.52 12.50 10.62
N LEU A 104 5.53 11.71 11.01
CA LEU A 104 5.61 10.81 12.16
C LEU A 104 6.02 9.41 11.67
N TYR A 105 7.22 8.99 12.01
CA TYR A 105 7.76 7.66 11.78
C TYR A 105 7.35 6.77 12.95
N VAL A 106 6.82 5.60 12.67
CA VAL A 106 6.43 4.62 13.70
C VAL A 106 6.91 3.25 13.30
N ILE A 107 7.61 2.59 14.22
CA ILE A 107 7.97 1.16 14.12
C ILE A 107 7.16 0.42 15.17
N MET A 108 6.46 -0.62 14.77
CA MET A 108 5.57 -1.41 15.61
C MET A 108 5.94 -2.89 15.53
N ASP A 109 6.02 -3.55 16.65
CA ASP A 109 6.13 -5.00 16.74
C ASP A 109 4.81 -5.67 16.34
N LEU A 110 4.86 -6.60 15.37
CA LEU A 110 3.64 -7.22 14.85
C LEU A 110 3.00 -8.24 15.81
N PHE A 111 3.75 -8.83 16.71
CA PHE A 111 3.20 -9.77 17.68
C PHE A 111 2.39 -9.06 18.75
N SER A 112 3.00 -8.10 19.41
CA SER A 112 2.44 -7.38 20.55
C SER A 112 1.65 -6.11 20.18
N ARG A 113 1.78 -5.60 18.96
CA ARG A 113 1.31 -4.26 18.54
C ARG A 113 2.03 -3.11 19.25
N HIS A 114 3.05 -3.38 20.04
CA HIS A 114 3.82 -2.38 20.76
C HIS A 114 4.58 -1.47 19.80
N ILE A 115 4.49 -0.17 20.00
CA ILE A 115 5.31 0.82 19.28
C ILE A 115 6.70 0.77 19.87
N VAL A 116 7.65 0.13 19.18
CA VAL A 116 9.03 -0.07 19.63
C VAL A 116 9.88 1.19 19.44
N ALA A 117 9.57 1.98 18.41
CA ALA A 117 10.24 3.26 18.19
C ALA A 117 9.34 4.20 17.39
N TRP A 118 9.54 5.48 17.61
CA TRP A 118 8.89 6.54 16.84
C TRP A 118 9.76 7.79 16.79
N MET A 119 9.51 8.64 15.80
CA MET A 119 10.21 9.90 15.64
C MET A 119 9.33 10.89 14.85
N LEU A 120 9.36 12.15 15.24
CA LEU A 120 8.74 13.24 14.51
C LEU A 120 9.79 14.05 13.75
N SER A 121 9.50 14.42 12.49
CA SER A 121 10.41 15.22 11.67
C SER A 121 9.65 16.16 10.75
N HIS A 122 10.29 17.27 10.36
CA HIS A 122 9.76 18.17 9.33
C HIS A 122 9.82 17.60 7.91
N LYS A 123 10.66 16.60 7.66
CA LYS A 123 10.88 16.04 6.33
C LYS A 123 11.00 14.51 6.38
N GLU A 124 10.57 13.87 5.32
CA GLU A 124 10.91 12.47 5.08
C GLU A 124 12.33 12.36 4.54
N ASN A 125 13.11 11.48 5.19
CA ASN A 125 14.51 11.27 4.85
C ASN A 125 14.91 9.83 5.20
N SER A 126 15.61 9.16 4.29
CA SER A 126 16.13 7.80 4.49
C SER A 126 17.16 7.71 5.63
N ALA A 127 17.98 8.75 5.83
CA ALA A 127 18.92 8.78 6.95
C ALA A 127 18.22 8.78 8.32
N LEU A 128 17.09 9.48 8.45
CA LEU A 128 16.28 9.46 9.66
C LEU A 128 15.63 8.08 9.88
N SER A 129 15.17 7.44 8.81
CA SER A 129 14.66 6.07 8.87
C SER A 129 15.74 5.09 9.35
N SER A 130 16.93 5.18 8.79
CA SER A 130 18.10 4.39 9.19
C SER A 130 18.43 4.58 10.66
N GLN A 131 18.56 5.82 11.11
CA GLN A 131 18.84 6.16 12.50
C GLN A 131 17.79 5.60 13.47
N LEU A 132 16.51 5.72 13.14
CA LEU A 132 15.43 5.22 14.00
C LEU A 132 15.46 3.69 14.14
N ILE A 133 15.73 2.99 13.03
CA ILE A 133 15.83 1.52 13.03
C ILE A 133 17.05 1.05 13.81
N GLU A 134 18.21 1.66 13.58
CA GLU A 134 19.45 1.34 14.29
C GLU A 134 19.28 1.53 15.79
N GLN A 135 18.73 2.66 16.23
CA GLN A 135 18.45 2.91 17.64
C GLN A 135 17.47 1.91 18.26
N ALA A 136 16.42 1.51 17.50
CA ALA A 136 15.49 0.50 17.98
C ALA A 136 16.14 -0.89 18.05
N TYR A 137 16.92 -1.25 17.05
CA TYR A 137 17.65 -2.52 16.99
C TYR A 137 18.59 -2.69 18.18
N GLU A 138 19.39 -1.65 18.48
CA GLU A 138 20.30 -1.64 19.64
C GLU A 138 19.53 -1.67 20.98
N ARG A 139 18.45 -0.86 21.10
CA ARG A 139 17.65 -0.78 22.34
C ARG A 139 17.08 -2.12 22.79
N TYR A 140 16.64 -2.94 21.83
CA TYR A 140 16.01 -4.22 22.10
C TYR A 140 16.96 -5.41 21.97
N ASP A 141 18.26 -5.17 21.80
CA ASP A 141 19.31 -6.19 21.69
C ASP A 141 18.94 -7.31 20.70
N ILE A 142 18.59 -6.88 19.46
CA ILE A 142 18.08 -7.80 18.45
C ILE A 142 19.22 -8.68 17.93
N GLU A 143 19.05 -9.97 18.02
CA GLU A 143 20.00 -10.94 17.45
C GLU A 143 19.99 -10.89 15.91
N PRO A 144 21.16 -10.95 15.26
CA PRO A 144 21.25 -10.97 13.80
C PRO A 144 20.41 -12.08 13.18
N ASN A 145 19.77 -11.79 12.04
CA ASN A 145 18.87 -12.68 11.29
C ASN A 145 17.55 -13.06 11.98
N ASN A 146 17.24 -12.52 13.16
CA ASN A 146 15.99 -12.80 13.87
C ASN A 146 14.87 -11.83 13.52
N LEU A 147 15.19 -10.65 13.02
CA LEU A 147 14.20 -9.62 12.72
C LEU A 147 13.86 -9.55 11.22
N THR A 148 12.58 -9.53 10.91
CA THR A 148 12.05 -9.12 9.60
C THR A 148 11.42 -7.74 9.74
N LEU A 149 11.79 -6.80 8.89
CA LEU A 149 11.20 -5.46 8.83
C LEU A 149 10.28 -5.36 7.63
N HIS A 150 8.98 -5.23 7.89
CA HIS A 150 7.96 -5.07 6.87
C HIS A 150 7.65 -3.60 6.63
N GLN A 151 7.57 -3.21 5.37
CA GLN A 151 7.45 -1.81 4.96
C GLN A 151 6.80 -1.64 3.60
N ASP A 152 6.31 -0.44 3.33
CA ASP A 152 5.88 -0.06 2.00
C ASP A 152 7.06 0.18 1.05
N ARG A 153 6.78 0.60 -0.18
CA ARG A 153 7.77 0.94 -1.20
C ARG A 153 7.95 2.45 -1.36
N GLY A 154 7.85 3.19 -0.26
CA GLY A 154 8.12 4.63 -0.24
C GLY A 154 9.60 4.95 -0.55
N ALA A 155 9.89 6.16 -0.99
CA ALA A 155 11.25 6.57 -1.32
C ALA A 155 12.26 6.39 -0.16
N PRO A 156 11.93 6.70 1.12
CA PRO A 156 12.82 6.43 2.24
C PRO A 156 13.11 4.95 2.46
N MET A 157 12.16 4.06 2.08
CA MET A 157 12.21 2.61 2.31
C MET A 157 12.92 1.83 1.21
N THR A 158 13.25 2.50 0.11
CA THR A 158 13.91 1.90 -1.07
C THR A 158 15.26 2.54 -1.37
N ALA A 159 15.71 3.49 -0.56
CA ALA A 159 17.01 4.13 -0.71
C ALA A 159 18.15 3.13 -0.45
N HIS A 160 19.22 3.17 -1.27
CA HIS A 160 20.33 2.24 -1.15
C HIS A 160 20.97 2.25 0.24
N CYS A 161 21.30 3.44 0.79
CA CYS A 161 21.89 3.56 2.12
C CYS A 161 21.06 2.92 3.23
N TYR A 162 19.74 2.96 3.10
CA TYR A 162 18.82 2.32 4.03
C TYR A 162 18.84 0.78 3.88
N LEU A 163 18.84 0.27 2.64
CA LEU A 163 18.90 -1.17 2.38
C LEU A 163 20.26 -1.76 2.78
N ASP A 164 21.34 -1.00 2.59
CA ASP A 164 22.66 -1.37 3.03
C ASP A 164 22.72 -1.55 4.56
N LEU A 165 22.13 -0.60 5.33
CA LEU A 165 22.03 -0.72 6.77
C LEU A 165 21.25 -1.98 7.20
N LEU A 166 20.12 -2.29 6.56
CA LEU A 166 19.38 -3.51 6.89
C LEU A 166 20.25 -4.77 6.65
N GLY A 167 21.07 -4.75 5.59
CA GLY A 167 22.04 -5.81 5.33
C GLY A 167 23.13 -5.91 6.40
N GLU A 168 23.69 -4.79 6.84
CA GLU A 168 24.70 -4.73 7.90
C GLU A 168 24.19 -5.23 9.24
N LEU A 169 22.92 -4.89 9.58
CA LEU A 169 22.25 -5.36 10.79
C LEU A 169 21.67 -6.78 10.66
N ALA A 170 21.82 -7.43 9.51
CA ALA A 170 21.24 -8.72 9.19
C ALA A 170 19.71 -8.78 9.41
N ILE A 171 19.01 -7.67 9.07
CA ILE A 171 17.56 -7.56 9.09
C ILE A 171 16.99 -8.00 7.74
N THR A 172 16.03 -8.92 7.75
CA THR A 172 15.32 -9.33 6.54
C THR A 172 14.31 -8.26 6.11
N ALA A 173 14.50 -7.65 4.94
CA ALA A 173 13.55 -6.70 4.39
C ALA A 173 12.35 -7.40 3.74
N SER A 174 11.13 -7.02 4.12
CA SER A 174 9.87 -7.44 3.52
C SER A 174 9.10 -6.21 3.02
N HIS A 175 8.54 -6.30 1.83
CA HIS A 175 7.83 -5.17 1.22
C HIS A 175 6.41 -5.51 0.84
N SER A 176 5.52 -4.53 1.01
CA SER A 176 4.17 -4.56 0.44
C SER A 176 4.23 -4.73 -1.08
N ARG A 177 3.23 -5.40 -1.66
CA ARG A 177 3.10 -5.48 -3.12
C ARG A 177 2.81 -4.11 -3.71
N PRO A 178 3.32 -3.80 -4.91
CA PRO A 178 3.07 -2.51 -5.54
C PRO A 178 1.56 -2.21 -5.66
N ARG A 179 1.13 -1.06 -5.16
CA ARG A 179 -0.25 -0.57 -5.20
C ARG A 179 -1.26 -1.43 -4.41
N VAL A 180 -0.82 -2.15 -3.39
CA VAL A 180 -1.67 -2.94 -2.50
C VAL A 180 -1.47 -2.45 -1.07
N SER A 181 -2.31 -1.51 -0.64
CA SER A 181 -2.24 -0.93 0.72
C SER A 181 -2.48 -1.97 1.82
N ASN A 182 -3.40 -2.90 1.58
CA ASN A 182 -3.74 -3.94 2.57
C ASN A 182 -2.57 -4.85 3.00
N ASP A 183 -1.42 -4.77 2.35
CA ASP A 183 -0.26 -5.55 2.75
C ASP A 183 0.43 -4.97 4.00
N ASN A 184 0.22 -3.68 4.34
CA ASN A 184 0.68 -3.03 5.58
C ASN A 184 -0.50 -2.67 6.52
N ALA A 185 -1.47 -3.55 6.62
CA ALA A 185 -2.72 -3.34 7.36
C ALA A 185 -2.52 -3.00 8.86
N PHE A 186 -1.43 -3.45 9.45
CA PHE A 186 -1.13 -3.19 10.87
C PHE A 186 -0.74 -1.74 11.13
N SER A 187 0.15 -1.18 10.32
CA SER A 187 0.52 0.24 10.41
C SER A 187 -0.67 1.13 10.05
N GLU A 188 -1.46 0.76 9.03
CA GLU A 188 -2.69 1.49 8.68
C GLU A 188 -3.70 1.50 9.83
N ALA A 189 -3.91 0.36 10.51
CA ALA A 189 -4.79 0.26 11.67
C ALA A 189 -4.31 1.11 12.85
N GLN A 190 -3.01 1.12 13.11
CA GLN A 190 -2.38 1.93 14.14
C GLN A 190 -2.56 3.43 13.85
N PHE A 191 -2.29 3.89 12.62
CA PHE A 191 -2.52 5.28 12.24
C PHE A 191 -4.00 5.68 12.21
N LYS A 192 -4.89 4.72 11.96
CA LYS A 192 -6.32 4.94 12.14
C LYS A 192 -6.65 5.18 13.62
N THR A 193 -6.14 4.35 14.52
CA THR A 193 -6.31 4.54 15.98
C THR A 193 -5.79 5.91 16.41
N LEU A 194 -4.61 6.33 15.93
CA LEU A 194 -4.03 7.65 16.20
C LEU A 194 -4.97 8.79 15.74
N LYS A 195 -5.40 8.78 14.49
CA LYS A 195 -6.20 9.87 13.89
C LYS A 195 -7.64 9.94 14.38
N TYR A 196 -8.13 8.87 15.01
CA TYR A 196 -9.49 8.80 15.56
C TYR A 196 -9.52 8.99 17.08
N GLN A 197 -8.39 9.32 17.72
CA GLN A 197 -8.41 9.73 19.12
C GLN A 197 -9.31 10.96 19.29
N PRO A 198 -10.14 11.03 20.35
CA PRO A 198 -11.04 12.16 20.59
C PRO A 198 -10.34 13.51 20.69
N ASP A 199 -9.11 13.51 21.18
CA ASP A 199 -8.25 14.69 21.38
C ASP A 199 -7.27 14.92 20.22
N TYR A 200 -7.33 14.10 19.14
CA TYR A 200 -6.47 14.30 17.99
C TYR A 200 -6.70 15.67 17.35
N PRO A 201 -5.72 16.57 17.38
CA PRO A 201 -5.86 17.86 16.75
C PRO A 201 -5.81 17.67 15.23
N ARG A 202 -6.82 18.14 14.54
CA ARG A 202 -6.86 18.06 13.07
C ARG A 202 -5.67 18.79 12.42
N ARG A 203 -5.10 19.77 13.16
CA ARG A 203 -3.92 20.55 12.80
C ARG A 203 -3.13 20.87 14.05
N PHE A 204 -1.85 20.63 14.01
CA PHE A 204 -0.93 20.97 15.09
C PHE A 204 -0.45 22.41 14.94
N ASP A 205 -0.33 23.15 16.05
CA ASP A 205 0.08 24.55 16.03
C ASP A 205 1.54 24.68 15.57
N ASP A 206 2.40 23.84 16.11
CA ASP A 206 3.84 23.78 15.84
C ASP A 206 4.40 22.38 16.05
N TYR A 207 5.72 22.26 15.90
CA TYR A 207 6.45 21.01 16.11
C TYR A 207 6.38 20.53 17.56
N ASP A 208 6.51 21.44 18.53
CA ASP A 208 6.54 21.08 19.95
C ASP A 208 5.16 20.63 20.45
N HIS A 209 4.09 21.21 19.94
CA HIS A 209 2.74 20.72 20.18
C HIS A 209 2.56 19.30 19.63
N ALA A 210 2.97 19.05 18.39
CA ALA A 210 2.88 17.74 17.78
C ALA A 210 3.76 16.69 18.51
N MET A 211 4.95 17.10 18.96
CA MET A 211 5.87 16.23 19.68
C MET A 211 5.26 15.75 21.01
N ARG A 212 4.77 16.68 21.84
CA ARG A 212 4.12 16.35 23.12
C ARG A 212 2.91 15.44 22.91
N TRP A 213 2.06 15.79 21.95
CA TRP A 213 0.88 14.97 21.66
C TRP A 213 1.25 13.55 21.21
N CYS A 214 2.25 13.41 20.35
CA CYS A 214 2.72 12.09 19.90
C CYS A 214 3.33 11.28 21.06
N GLU A 215 4.06 11.91 21.95
CA GLU A 215 4.64 11.29 23.16
C GLU A 215 3.53 10.75 24.08
N ASP A 216 2.53 11.59 24.38
CA ASP A 216 1.37 11.20 25.20
C ASP A 216 0.58 10.07 24.52
N TYR A 217 0.37 10.16 23.19
CA TYR A 217 -0.31 9.12 22.43
C TYR A 217 0.43 7.79 22.46
N VAL A 218 1.74 7.77 22.21
CA VAL A 218 2.53 6.53 22.21
C VAL A 218 2.55 5.89 23.59
N ASN A 219 2.68 6.71 24.63
CA ASN A 219 2.62 6.23 26.02
C ASN A 219 1.25 5.60 26.31
N TRP A 220 0.15 6.28 26.02
CA TRP A 220 -1.20 5.75 26.16
C TRP A 220 -1.41 4.48 25.31
N TYR A 221 -0.98 4.48 24.05
CA TYR A 221 -1.17 3.36 23.14
C TYR A 221 -0.47 2.09 23.63
N ASN A 222 0.75 2.22 24.13
CA ASN A 222 1.51 1.07 24.63
C ASN A 222 1.00 0.56 25.98
N ASN A 223 0.65 1.46 26.91
CA ASN A 223 0.44 1.11 28.31
C ASN A 223 -1.03 1.01 28.72
N ASP A 224 -1.93 1.77 28.07
CA ASP A 224 -3.32 1.91 28.51
C ASP A 224 -4.34 1.46 27.47
N HIS A 225 -3.96 1.38 26.20
CA HIS A 225 -4.86 0.96 25.13
C HIS A 225 -5.09 -0.55 25.14
N HIS A 226 -6.28 -0.97 25.59
CA HIS A 226 -6.73 -2.36 25.53
C HIS A 226 -7.06 -2.77 24.08
N HIS A 227 -6.27 -3.70 23.53
CA HIS A 227 -6.37 -4.07 22.13
C HIS A 227 -7.21 -5.34 21.93
N SER A 228 -8.29 -5.27 21.15
CA SER A 228 -9.20 -6.42 20.93
C SER A 228 -8.52 -7.63 20.31
N ALA A 229 -7.57 -7.42 19.38
CA ALA A 229 -6.79 -8.50 18.76
C ALA A 229 -5.75 -9.13 19.73
N LEU A 230 -5.54 -8.55 20.90
CA LEU A 230 -4.68 -9.06 21.97
C LEU A 230 -5.51 -9.56 23.16
N ALA A 231 -6.73 -10.01 22.92
CA ALA A 231 -7.66 -10.48 23.94
C ALA A 231 -7.93 -9.46 25.08
N GLY A 232 -7.75 -8.16 24.80
CA GLY A 232 -7.94 -7.09 25.78
C GLY A 232 -6.69 -6.71 26.58
N PHE A 233 -5.55 -7.33 26.33
CA PHE A 233 -4.27 -6.89 26.91
C PHE A 233 -3.76 -5.63 26.22
N THR A 234 -2.92 -4.87 26.91
CA THR A 234 -2.22 -3.74 26.30
C THR A 234 -1.03 -4.21 25.47
N PRO A 235 -0.58 -3.44 24.46
CA PRO A 235 0.63 -3.76 23.73
C PRO A 235 1.85 -4.01 24.61
N GLN A 236 2.02 -3.22 25.67
CA GLN A 236 3.12 -3.37 26.63
C GLN A 236 3.05 -4.71 27.35
N GLN A 237 1.88 -5.11 27.89
CA GLN A 237 1.72 -6.38 28.57
C GLN A 237 2.11 -7.56 27.68
N VAL A 238 1.65 -7.56 26.42
CA VAL A 238 1.99 -8.61 25.46
C VAL A 238 3.47 -8.58 25.07
N PHE A 239 4.06 -7.39 24.97
CA PHE A 239 5.48 -7.24 24.63
C PHE A 239 6.40 -7.76 25.73
N THR A 240 6.05 -7.54 27.00
CA THR A 240 6.84 -8.00 28.17
C THR A 240 6.48 -9.42 28.62
N GLY A 241 5.41 -10.01 28.08
CA GLY A 241 4.96 -11.34 28.48
C GLY A 241 4.15 -11.36 29.80
N GLU A 242 3.57 -10.23 30.18
CA GLU A 242 2.75 -10.06 31.40
C GLU A 242 1.24 -10.30 31.12
N TYR A 243 0.89 -11.47 30.51
CA TYR A 243 -0.50 -11.80 30.09
C TYR A 243 -0.84 -13.27 30.35
#